data_683eefbcba7150fe50621d559a82e1a1
#
_entry.id   683eefbcba7150fe50621d559a82e1a1
#
_cell.length_a   1.000
_cell.length_b   1.000
_cell.length_c   1.000
_cell.angle_alpha   90.00
_cell.angle_beta   90.00
_cell.angle_gamma   90.00
#
_symmetry.space_group_name_H-M   'P 1'
#
loop_
_entity.id
_entity.type
_entity.pdbx_description
1 polymer ?
#
loop_
_entity_poly.entity_id
_entity_poly.type
_entity_poly.pdbx_seq_one_letter_code
_entity_poly.pdbx_strand_id
1 'polypeptide(L)'
;MNISEIPFSSIQQICIGHWEDAKGGTGCTICLAEKGAACGVDVRGGGPASRETELLKPTAAVEKIHAVLLCGGSAFGLAAADGVMAYLKERQIGFDTPYGPVPLVVASSIYDLPCGDKDAYPQRDSGYAAAVNAVEKNEALSGNYGAGTGATIGKIGGPRTAMKGGQGFCAYKAGDLSVGACIVVNALGDVVAKNGSILAGMRKEDGSFADSQRILATQGFLPWTSEPGAVNTTIGFVVTNGKFNKTQMNKAAALCSNGLVRSIRPVNTTADGDSLYALATGEVEADLNQMGALGAMAVEEAVRRAVKAATGLHGFPALQNI
;
A
#
# COMPACT_ATOMS: atom_id res chain seq x y z
N MET A 1 -8.63 27.60 6.60
CA MET A 1 -7.79 26.63 7.37
C MET A 1 -6.59 26.29 6.54
N ASN A 2 -5.39 26.28 7.11
CA ASN A 2 -4.18 25.87 6.41
C ASN A 2 -4.04 24.35 6.49
N ILE A 3 -3.54 23.74 5.40
CA ILE A 3 -3.11 22.33 5.37
C ILE A 3 -1.63 22.31 5.77
N SER A 4 -1.27 21.49 6.74
CA SER A 4 0.12 21.26 7.16
C SER A 4 0.47 19.80 7.09
N GLU A 5 1.71 19.49 6.75
CA GLU A 5 2.26 18.15 6.88
C GLU A 5 2.55 17.87 8.37
N ILE A 6 2.27 16.63 8.79
CA ILE A 6 2.50 16.16 10.14
C ILE A 6 3.26 14.82 10.12
N PRO A 7 3.96 14.43 11.19
CA PRO A 7 4.46 13.07 11.34
C PRO A 7 3.32 12.06 11.28
N PHE A 8 3.49 10.94 10.54
CA PHE A 8 2.46 9.91 10.44
C PHE A 8 2.10 9.33 11.82
N SER A 9 3.08 9.15 12.69
CA SER A 9 2.93 8.66 14.06
C SER A 9 2.09 9.58 14.97
N SER A 10 1.78 10.81 14.54
CA SER A 10 0.88 11.72 15.29
C SER A 10 -0.59 11.35 15.13
N ILE A 11 -0.95 10.46 14.19
CA ILE A 11 -2.32 9.92 14.08
C ILE A 11 -2.48 8.87 15.17
N GLN A 12 -3.33 9.17 16.14
CA GLN A 12 -3.50 8.34 17.32
C GLN A 12 -4.19 7.00 17.03
N GLN A 13 -4.05 6.03 17.92
CA GLN A 13 -4.67 4.70 17.89
C GLN A 13 -4.25 3.81 16.71
N ILE A 14 -3.20 4.20 16.00
CA ILE A 14 -2.60 3.44 14.90
C ILE A 14 -1.11 3.28 15.18
N CYS A 15 -0.61 2.06 14.99
CA CYS A 15 0.83 1.76 15.03
C CYS A 15 1.28 1.16 13.69
N ILE A 16 2.45 1.57 13.22
CA ILE A 16 3.04 1.10 11.97
C ILE A 16 4.27 0.24 12.29
N GLY A 17 4.32 -0.94 11.67
CA GLY A 17 5.46 -1.83 11.78
C GLY A 17 5.85 -2.47 10.47
N HIS A 18 7.10 -2.89 10.39
CA HIS A 18 7.70 -3.48 9.19
C HIS A 18 8.45 -4.75 9.55
N TRP A 19 8.50 -5.66 8.61
CA TRP A 19 9.46 -6.74 8.51
C TRP A 19 9.93 -6.82 7.06
N GLU A 20 11.22 -6.94 6.85
CA GLU A 20 11.80 -7.08 5.52
C GLU A 20 12.90 -8.14 5.50
N ASP A 21 13.02 -8.81 4.35
CA ASP A 21 14.16 -9.61 3.92
C ASP A 21 14.80 -8.94 2.70
N ALA A 22 15.81 -8.11 2.94
CA ALA A 22 16.51 -7.41 1.86
C ALA A 22 17.26 -8.37 0.92
N LYS A 23 17.73 -9.53 1.42
CA LYS A 23 18.39 -10.56 0.61
C LYS A 23 17.38 -11.31 -0.26
N GLY A 24 16.23 -11.64 0.28
CA GLY A 24 15.12 -12.25 -0.46
C GLY A 24 14.38 -11.26 -1.35
N GLY A 25 14.54 -9.94 -1.12
CA GLY A 25 13.89 -8.90 -1.92
C GLY A 25 12.39 -8.75 -1.64
N THR A 26 11.94 -8.95 -0.41
CA THR A 26 10.53 -8.92 -0.03
C THR A 26 10.31 -8.43 1.41
N GLY A 27 9.07 -8.23 1.82
CA GLY A 27 8.73 -7.83 3.18
C GLY A 27 7.23 -7.57 3.39
N CYS A 28 6.87 -7.12 4.60
CA CYS A 28 5.49 -6.73 4.91
C CYS A 28 5.42 -5.49 5.81
N THR A 29 4.33 -4.75 5.68
CA THR A 29 4.03 -3.53 6.43
C THR A 29 2.65 -3.63 7.03
N ILE A 30 2.53 -3.39 8.33
CA ILE A 30 1.27 -3.44 9.06
C ILE A 30 0.82 -2.04 9.50
N CYS A 31 -0.48 -1.78 9.35
CA CYS A 31 -1.21 -0.76 10.06
C CYS A 31 -2.04 -1.44 11.15
N LEU A 32 -1.59 -1.36 12.39
CA LEU A 32 -2.20 -2.01 13.54
C LEU A 32 -3.14 -1.04 14.25
N ALA A 33 -4.38 -1.45 14.48
CA ALA A 33 -5.42 -0.71 15.18
C ALA A 33 -6.00 -1.57 16.31
N GLU A 34 -5.31 -1.67 17.44
CA GLU A 34 -5.66 -2.60 18.52
C GLU A 34 -7.06 -2.34 19.11
N LYS A 35 -7.54 -1.08 19.10
CA LYS A 35 -8.90 -0.74 19.53
C LYS A 35 -9.97 -0.97 18.45
N GLY A 36 -9.55 -1.45 17.29
CA GLY A 36 -10.38 -1.59 16.11
C GLY A 36 -10.67 -0.26 15.41
N ALA A 37 -10.66 -0.27 14.08
CA ALA A 37 -10.97 0.87 13.23
C ALA A 37 -12.06 0.51 12.20
N ALA A 38 -12.98 1.44 11.92
CA ALA A 38 -13.88 1.29 10.78
C ALA A 38 -13.05 1.30 9.49
N CYS A 39 -13.28 0.33 8.60
CA CYS A 39 -12.46 0.19 7.39
C CYS A 39 -13.32 -0.05 6.16
N GLY A 40 -12.91 0.54 5.05
CA GLY A 40 -13.41 0.28 3.70
C GLY A 40 -12.26 -0.03 2.75
N VAL A 41 -12.59 -0.50 1.55
CA VAL A 41 -11.61 -0.82 0.50
C VAL A 41 -12.14 -0.42 -0.87
N ASP A 42 -11.24 0.04 -1.73
CA ASP A 42 -11.48 0.28 -3.16
C ASP A 42 -10.50 -0.60 -3.95
N VAL A 43 -11.03 -1.59 -4.67
CA VAL A 43 -10.26 -2.53 -5.50
C VAL A 43 -10.53 -2.20 -6.96
N ARG A 44 -9.51 -1.75 -7.69
CA ARG A 44 -9.63 -1.32 -9.10
C ARG A 44 -8.83 -2.16 -10.08
N GLY A 45 -7.77 -2.80 -9.62
CA GLY A 45 -6.96 -3.67 -10.46
C GLY A 45 -7.70 -4.96 -10.86
N GLY A 46 -7.33 -5.54 -12.02
CA GLY A 46 -7.94 -6.76 -12.56
C GLY A 46 -7.49 -8.06 -11.88
N GLY A 47 -6.34 -8.04 -11.14
CA GLY A 47 -5.74 -9.24 -10.51
C GLY A 47 -5.34 -9.03 -9.05
N PRO A 48 -6.26 -8.65 -8.14
CA PRO A 48 -5.91 -8.41 -6.74
C PRO A 48 -5.58 -9.71 -6.00
N ALA A 49 -4.48 -9.69 -5.22
CA ALA A 49 -4.19 -10.71 -4.21
C ALA A 49 -4.58 -10.14 -2.84
N SER A 50 -5.65 -10.67 -2.24
CA SER A 50 -6.20 -10.11 -1.00
C SER A 50 -6.77 -11.17 -0.06
N ARG A 51 -6.93 -10.79 1.22
CA ARG A 51 -7.52 -11.60 2.28
C ARG A 51 -8.54 -10.79 3.06
N GLU A 52 -9.70 -11.40 3.38
CA GLU A 52 -10.77 -10.89 4.24
C GLU A 52 -11.41 -9.56 3.77
N THR A 53 -11.27 -9.18 2.50
CA THR A 53 -11.86 -7.94 1.96
C THR A 53 -13.39 -7.95 1.94
N GLU A 54 -14.02 -9.14 1.94
CA GLU A 54 -15.48 -9.27 2.01
C GLU A 54 -16.08 -8.71 3.32
N LEU A 55 -15.32 -8.75 4.43
CA LEU A 55 -15.71 -8.14 5.71
C LEU A 55 -15.95 -6.62 5.60
N LEU A 56 -15.28 -5.98 4.66
CA LEU A 56 -15.33 -4.53 4.48
C LEU A 56 -16.56 -4.05 3.70
N LYS A 57 -17.32 -4.96 3.09
CA LYS A 57 -18.57 -4.59 2.41
C LYS A 57 -19.56 -3.95 3.37
N PRO A 58 -20.31 -2.91 2.96
CA PRO A 58 -21.34 -2.28 3.80
C PRO A 58 -22.40 -3.26 4.32
N THR A 59 -22.62 -4.36 3.60
CA THR A 59 -23.58 -5.42 3.95
C THR A 59 -23.05 -6.47 4.93
N ALA A 60 -21.73 -6.49 5.21
CA ALA A 60 -21.15 -7.41 6.19
C ALA A 60 -21.41 -6.92 7.63
N ALA A 61 -21.58 -7.85 8.57
CA ALA A 61 -22.02 -7.54 9.94
C ALA A 61 -20.96 -6.82 10.79
N VAL A 62 -19.67 -7.06 10.52
CA VAL A 62 -18.57 -6.52 11.33
C VAL A 62 -18.30 -5.07 10.95
N GLU A 63 -18.21 -4.17 11.94
CA GLU A 63 -18.01 -2.74 11.73
C GLU A 63 -16.54 -2.31 11.82
N LYS A 64 -15.68 -3.06 12.50
CA LYS A 64 -14.28 -2.71 12.74
C LYS A 64 -13.35 -3.88 12.45
N ILE A 65 -12.13 -3.57 12.03
CA ILE A 65 -11.01 -4.51 11.90
C ILE A 65 -9.85 -4.08 12.80
N HIS A 66 -8.87 -4.95 13.02
CA HIS A 66 -7.76 -4.73 13.95
C HIS A 66 -6.42 -4.49 13.23
N ALA A 67 -6.30 -4.85 11.96
CA ALA A 67 -5.11 -4.56 11.17
C ALA A 67 -5.38 -4.59 9.66
N VAL A 68 -4.61 -3.76 8.93
CA VAL A 68 -4.37 -3.89 7.49
C VAL A 68 -2.91 -4.30 7.30
N LEU A 69 -2.68 -5.39 6.56
CA LEU A 69 -1.35 -5.88 6.24
C LEU A 69 -1.09 -5.76 4.73
N LEU A 70 0.00 -5.11 4.37
CA LEU A 70 0.52 -5.04 3.01
C LEU A 70 1.74 -5.98 2.92
N CYS A 71 1.80 -6.83 1.89
CA CYS A 71 2.85 -7.85 1.76
C CYS A 71 3.50 -7.83 0.38
N GLY A 72 4.76 -8.30 0.32
CA GLY A 72 5.33 -8.88 -0.89
C GLY A 72 4.92 -10.35 -1.06
N GLY A 73 5.53 -11.07 -2.00
CA GLY A 73 5.37 -12.52 -2.20
C GLY A 73 4.10 -12.94 -2.92
N SER A 74 3.38 -12.02 -3.58
CA SER A 74 2.11 -12.35 -4.23
C SER A 74 1.12 -13.00 -3.25
N ALA A 75 0.25 -13.89 -3.71
CA ALA A 75 -0.70 -14.59 -2.85
C ALA A 75 -0.04 -15.40 -1.72
N PHE A 76 1.20 -15.85 -1.89
CA PHE A 76 1.94 -16.56 -0.83
C PHE A 76 2.17 -15.69 0.41
N GLY A 77 2.48 -14.38 0.22
CA GLY A 77 2.73 -13.44 1.30
C GLY A 77 1.53 -13.15 2.19
N LEU A 78 0.31 -13.47 1.74
CA LEU A 78 -0.91 -13.34 2.55
C LEU A 78 -0.88 -14.23 3.81
N ALA A 79 -0.02 -15.26 3.86
CA ALA A 79 0.20 -16.10 5.03
C ALA A 79 0.74 -15.31 6.23
N ALA A 80 1.40 -14.16 6.01
CA ALA A 80 1.87 -13.30 7.09
C ALA A 80 0.75 -12.78 7.99
N ALA A 81 -0.49 -12.67 7.47
CA ALA A 81 -1.65 -12.27 8.27
C ALA A 81 -1.95 -13.23 9.44
N ASP A 82 -1.59 -14.51 9.33
CA ASP A 82 -1.74 -15.49 10.43
C ASP A 82 -0.83 -15.13 11.62
N GLY A 83 0.33 -14.55 11.35
CA GLY A 83 1.23 -14.04 12.40
C GLY A 83 0.65 -12.82 13.12
N VAL A 84 0.06 -11.90 12.39
CA VAL A 84 -0.64 -10.75 12.97
C VAL A 84 -1.82 -11.22 13.83
N MET A 85 -2.60 -12.19 13.34
CA MET A 85 -3.69 -12.78 14.12
C MET A 85 -3.19 -13.46 15.40
N ALA A 86 -2.04 -14.16 15.34
CA ALA A 86 -1.43 -14.78 16.52
C ALA A 86 -1.03 -13.72 17.56
N TYR A 87 -0.37 -12.65 17.12
CA TYR A 87 0.03 -11.51 17.96
C TYR A 87 -1.18 -10.88 18.69
N LEU A 88 -2.25 -10.60 17.96
CA LEU A 88 -3.47 -10.00 18.52
C LEU A 88 -4.20 -10.97 19.47
N LYS A 89 -4.28 -12.26 19.11
CA LYS A 89 -4.90 -13.29 19.94
C LYS A 89 -4.22 -13.43 21.31
N GLU A 90 -2.90 -13.43 21.36
CA GLU A 90 -2.12 -13.46 22.61
C GLU A 90 -2.46 -12.29 23.54
N ARG A 91 -2.88 -11.16 22.98
CA ARG A 91 -3.26 -9.93 23.70
C ARG A 91 -4.75 -9.80 23.93
N GLN A 92 -5.52 -10.85 23.59
CA GLN A 92 -6.98 -10.87 23.72
C GLN A 92 -7.66 -9.73 22.95
N ILE A 93 -7.12 -9.40 21.75
CA ILE A 93 -7.64 -8.35 20.87
C ILE A 93 -8.33 -9.02 19.69
N GLY A 94 -9.59 -8.64 19.43
CA GLY A 94 -10.36 -9.21 18.33
C GLY A 94 -11.84 -8.84 18.39
N PHE A 95 -12.61 -9.41 17.49
CA PHE A 95 -14.06 -9.41 17.52
C PHE A 95 -14.54 -10.38 18.60
N ASP A 96 -15.36 -9.89 19.53
CA ASP A 96 -15.84 -10.68 20.68
C ASP A 96 -16.73 -11.84 20.23
N THR A 97 -16.41 -13.03 20.72
CA THR A 97 -17.23 -14.22 20.57
C THR A 97 -17.36 -14.96 21.91
N PRO A 98 -18.37 -15.84 22.08
CA PRO A 98 -18.49 -16.65 23.31
C PRO A 98 -17.27 -17.50 23.64
N TYR A 99 -16.37 -17.73 22.68
CA TYR A 99 -15.17 -18.56 22.82
C TYR A 99 -13.86 -17.74 22.82
N GLY A 100 -13.96 -16.44 23.01
CA GLY A 100 -12.86 -15.48 23.02
C GLY A 100 -12.80 -14.61 21.76
N PRO A 101 -11.94 -13.58 21.78
CA PRO A 101 -11.83 -12.62 20.67
C PRO A 101 -11.18 -13.25 19.43
N VAL A 102 -11.73 -12.97 18.26
CA VAL A 102 -11.20 -13.36 16.96
C VAL A 102 -10.60 -12.13 16.25
N PRO A 103 -9.28 -12.05 16.07
CA PRO A 103 -8.65 -10.94 15.37
C PRO A 103 -9.12 -10.84 13.92
N LEU A 104 -9.45 -9.65 13.47
CA LEU A 104 -9.86 -9.38 12.10
C LEU A 104 -8.74 -8.62 11.38
N VAL A 105 -8.06 -9.31 10.47
CA VAL A 105 -6.90 -8.83 9.74
C VAL A 105 -7.18 -8.93 8.24
N VAL A 106 -7.26 -7.78 7.57
CA VAL A 106 -7.35 -7.71 6.13
C VAL A 106 -5.96 -7.55 5.52
N ALA A 107 -5.73 -8.10 4.33
CA ALA A 107 -4.42 -8.02 3.69
C ALA A 107 -4.52 -7.89 2.18
N SER A 108 -3.50 -7.25 1.59
CA SER A 108 -3.21 -7.27 0.15
C SER A 108 -1.72 -7.48 -0.10
N SER A 109 -1.39 -8.07 -1.26
CA SER A 109 -0.02 -8.42 -1.60
C SER A 109 0.38 -7.92 -2.99
N ILE A 110 1.63 -7.44 -3.11
CA ILE A 110 2.25 -7.14 -4.40
C ILE A 110 2.96 -8.38 -4.95
N TYR A 111 3.14 -8.43 -6.27
CA TYR A 111 3.97 -9.43 -6.94
C TYR A 111 5.39 -8.89 -7.08
N ASP A 112 6.27 -9.25 -6.16
CA ASP A 112 7.67 -8.85 -6.11
C ASP A 112 8.66 -10.01 -6.34
N LEU A 113 8.17 -11.20 -6.66
CA LEU A 113 8.99 -12.41 -6.89
C LEU A 113 10.14 -12.24 -7.90
N PRO A 114 10.09 -11.33 -8.89
CA PRO A 114 11.25 -11.05 -9.75
C PRO A 114 12.40 -10.28 -9.05
N CYS A 115 12.18 -9.74 -7.84
CA CYS A 115 13.17 -8.98 -7.11
C CYS A 115 13.82 -9.87 -6.05
N GLY A 116 15.03 -10.34 -6.28
CA GLY A 116 15.76 -11.19 -5.34
C GLY A 116 15.47 -12.68 -5.53
N ASP A 117 15.10 -13.36 -4.45
CA ASP A 117 14.79 -14.79 -4.45
C ASP A 117 13.29 -15.01 -4.62
N LYS A 118 12.89 -15.66 -5.72
CA LYS A 118 11.47 -15.98 -6.01
C LYS A 118 10.79 -16.89 -4.98
N ASP A 119 11.56 -17.59 -4.17
CA ASP A 119 11.07 -18.50 -3.13
C ASP A 119 11.03 -17.83 -1.73
N ALA A 120 11.52 -16.57 -1.64
CA ALA A 120 11.38 -15.74 -0.45
C ALA A 120 10.07 -14.93 -0.47
N TYR A 121 9.28 -15.07 0.56
CA TYR A 121 8.04 -14.31 0.77
C TYR A 121 7.68 -14.22 2.25
N PRO A 122 6.94 -13.19 2.68
CA PRO A 122 6.51 -13.05 4.06
C PRO A 122 5.65 -14.23 4.50
N GLN A 123 5.97 -14.78 5.65
CA GLN A 123 5.27 -15.91 6.28
C GLN A 123 4.69 -15.49 7.64
N ARG A 124 4.07 -16.44 8.35
CA ARG A 124 3.50 -16.22 9.68
C ARG A 124 4.45 -15.45 10.62
N ASP A 125 5.71 -15.87 10.72
CA ASP A 125 6.66 -15.26 11.64
C ASP A 125 7.05 -13.84 11.22
N SER A 126 7.05 -13.56 9.91
CA SER A 126 7.25 -12.21 9.35
C SER A 126 6.14 -11.26 9.79
N GLY A 127 4.88 -11.69 9.69
CA GLY A 127 3.72 -10.91 10.11
C GLY A 127 3.68 -10.68 11.63
N TYR A 128 4.05 -11.69 12.41
CA TYR A 128 4.17 -11.56 13.87
C TYR A 128 5.25 -10.53 14.24
N ALA A 129 6.44 -10.60 13.63
CA ALA A 129 7.53 -9.66 13.85
C ALA A 129 7.14 -8.21 13.43
N ALA A 130 6.41 -8.05 12.32
CA ALA A 130 5.91 -6.74 11.91
C ALA A 130 4.93 -6.16 12.94
N ALA A 131 4.07 -7.00 13.55
CA ALA A 131 3.14 -6.55 14.59
C ALA A 131 3.85 -6.17 15.89
N VAL A 132 4.90 -6.89 16.29
CA VAL A 132 5.77 -6.53 17.42
C VAL A 132 6.44 -5.17 17.14
N ASN A 133 7.07 -5.01 15.96
CA ASN A 133 7.73 -3.77 15.57
C ASN A 133 6.75 -2.58 15.52
N ALA A 134 5.48 -2.80 15.20
CA ALA A 134 4.48 -1.75 15.19
C ALA A 134 4.31 -1.11 16.58
N VAL A 135 4.31 -1.91 17.63
CA VAL A 135 4.13 -1.41 19.00
C VAL A 135 5.44 -0.92 19.60
N GLU A 136 6.56 -1.59 19.31
CA GLU A 136 7.85 -1.23 19.89
C GLU A 136 8.51 0.00 19.27
N LYS A 137 8.33 0.20 17.94
CA LYS A 137 9.01 1.25 17.18
C LYS A 137 8.07 2.31 16.63
N ASN A 138 6.92 1.90 16.07
CA ASN A 138 5.92 2.76 15.43
C ASN A 138 6.53 3.74 14.41
N GLU A 139 7.27 3.21 13.43
CA GLU A 139 8.02 3.99 12.46
C GLU A 139 7.35 3.94 11.07
N ALA A 140 7.10 5.10 10.46
CA ALA A 140 6.57 5.24 9.10
C ALA A 140 7.73 5.45 8.11
N LEU A 141 8.39 4.36 7.70
CA LEU A 141 9.60 4.37 6.89
C LEU A 141 9.28 4.31 5.39
N SER A 142 9.86 5.23 4.60
CA SER A 142 9.71 5.26 3.14
C SER A 142 10.95 4.70 2.44
N GLY A 143 10.76 4.05 1.28
CA GLY A 143 11.82 3.41 0.48
C GLY A 143 11.72 1.89 0.49
N ASN A 144 12.87 1.21 0.58
CA ASN A 144 12.99 -0.25 0.57
C ASN A 144 12.71 -0.87 1.95
N TYR A 145 11.62 -0.51 2.58
CA TYR A 145 11.21 -1.05 3.87
C TYR A 145 9.93 -1.87 3.74
N GLY A 146 9.76 -2.86 4.59
CA GLY A 146 8.56 -3.68 4.66
C GLY A 146 8.10 -4.18 3.29
N ALA A 147 6.83 -4.00 2.96
CA ALA A 147 6.27 -4.41 1.67
C ALA A 147 6.87 -3.66 0.46
N GLY A 148 7.55 -2.52 0.67
CA GLY A 148 8.25 -1.78 -0.38
C GLY A 148 9.59 -2.38 -0.80
N THR A 149 10.12 -3.36 -0.07
CA THR A 149 11.46 -3.93 -0.27
C THR A 149 11.65 -4.50 -1.68
N GLY A 150 10.72 -5.32 -2.18
CA GLY A 150 10.80 -5.93 -3.51
C GLY A 150 10.08 -5.15 -4.62
N ALA A 151 9.42 -4.05 -4.29
CA ALA A 151 8.58 -3.31 -5.24
C ALA A 151 9.38 -2.73 -6.43
N THR A 152 8.80 -2.80 -7.64
CA THR A 152 9.38 -2.29 -8.90
C THR A 152 8.34 -1.57 -9.74
N ILE A 153 8.76 -0.65 -10.62
CA ILE A 153 7.87 0.20 -11.44
C ILE A 153 8.32 0.26 -12.90
N GLY A 154 7.44 0.75 -13.78
CA GLY A 154 7.78 0.95 -15.20
C GLY A 154 7.99 -0.37 -15.93
N LYS A 155 7.14 -1.36 -15.68
CA LYS A 155 7.32 -2.76 -16.09
C LYS A 155 6.70 -3.12 -17.43
N ILE A 156 6.12 -2.18 -18.17
CA ILE A 156 5.47 -2.47 -19.46
C ILE A 156 6.44 -3.08 -20.50
N GLY A 157 7.72 -2.73 -20.42
CA GLY A 157 8.80 -3.30 -21.24
C GLY A 157 9.53 -4.49 -20.61
N GLY A 158 9.05 -5.00 -19.48
CA GLY A 158 9.64 -6.11 -18.73
C GLY A 158 10.69 -5.72 -17.70
N PRO A 159 11.25 -6.68 -16.97
CA PRO A 159 12.14 -6.43 -15.81
C PRO A 159 13.39 -5.63 -16.15
N ARG A 160 13.96 -5.81 -17.35
CA ARG A 160 15.20 -5.12 -17.74
C ARG A 160 15.07 -3.61 -17.90
N THR A 161 13.86 -3.12 -18.14
CA THR A 161 13.56 -1.69 -18.28
C THR A 161 13.01 -1.06 -17.00
N ALA A 162 12.65 -1.89 -16.03
CA ALA A 162 12.03 -1.48 -14.77
C ALA A 162 13.02 -0.79 -13.82
N MET A 163 12.45 -0.05 -12.88
CA MET A 163 13.17 0.60 -11.79
C MET A 163 12.68 0.11 -10.43
N LYS A 164 13.44 0.39 -9.36
CA LYS A 164 12.95 0.23 -8.00
C LYS A 164 11.74 1.12 -7.75
N GLY A 165 10.68 0.50 -7.26
CA GLY A 165 9.62 1.14 -6.54
C GLY A 165 9.97 1.26 -5.05
N GLY A 166 8.99 1.13 -4.18
CA GLY A 166 9.18 1.20 -2.74
C GLY A 166 7.85 1.41 -2.03
N GLN A 167 7.92 1.71 -0.74
CA GLN A 167 6.77 2.25 -0.02
C GLN A 167 6.99 3.71 0.35
N GLY A 168 5.91 4.48 0.49
CA GLY A 168 5.99 5.88 0.90
C GLY A 168 4.90 6.25 1.87
N PHE A 169 5.24 7.12 2.82
CA PHE A 169 4.35 7.65 3.84
C PHE A 169 4.20 9.16 3.70
N CYS A 170 2.99 9.66 3.90
CA CYS A 170 2.69 11.08 4.00
C CYS A 170 1.47 11.30 4.87
N ALA A 171 1.46 12.34 5.70
CA ALA A 171 0.29 12.70 6.49
C ALA A 171 0.10 14.22 6.53
N TYR A 172 -1.17 14.63 6.47
CA TYR A 172 -1.60 16.02 6.53
C TYR A 172 -2.62 16.26 7.63
N LYS A 173 -2.64 17.49 8.11
CA LYS A 173 -3.64 18.00 9.07
C LYS A 173 -4.31 19.26 8.49
N ALA A 174 -5.64 19.33 8.63
CA ALA A 174 -6.46 20.50 8.30
C ALA A 174 -7.49 20.73 9.41
N GLY A 175 -7.29 21.78 10.23
CA GLY A 175 -8.03 21.92 11.50
C GLY A 175 -7.69 20.75 12.44
N ASP A 176 -8.72 20.06 12.95
CA ASP A 176 -8.53 18.88 13.82
C ASP A 176 -8.45 17.56 13.03
N LEU A 177 -8.83 17.56 11.76
CA LEU A 177 -8.76 16.38 10.90
C LEU A 177 -7.33 16.09 10.50
N SER A 178 -6.88 14.88 10.79
CA SER A 178 -5.60 14.32 10.34
C SER A 178 -5.85 13.16 9.39
N VAL A 179 -5.09 13.11 8.28
CA VAL A 179 -5.17 12.04 7.29
C VAL A 179 -3.77 11.65 6.85
N GLY A 180 -3.43 10.37 6.94
CA GLY A 180 -2.15 9.81 6.51
C GLY A 180 -2.33 8.70 5.48
N ALA A 181 -1.36 8.51 4.60
CA ALA A 181 -1.33 7.44 3.60
C ALA A 181 0.00 6.69 3.63
N CYS A 182 -0.08 5.37 3.46
CA CYS A 182 1.04 4.50 3.12
C CYS A 182 0.73 3.84 1.78
N ILE A 183 1.63 3.96 0.81
CA ILE A 183 1.47 3.36 -0.52
C ILE A 183 2.70 2.54 -0.87
N VAL A 184 2.49 1.28 -1.24
CA VAL A 184 3.50 0.38 -1.81
C VAL A 184 3.36 0.42 -3.33
N VAL A 185 4.38 0.92 -4.00
CA VAL A 185 4.34 1.22 -5.44
C VAL A 185 5.09 0.14 -6.22
N ASN A 186 4.35 -0.87 -6.69
CA ASN A 186 4.85 -1.96 -7.55
C ASN A 186 4.14 -1.93 -8.92
N ALA A 187 3.99 -0.74 -9.51
CA ALA A 187 3.12 -0.44 -10.63
C ALA A 187 3.65 -0.94 -11.99
N LEU A 188 2.72 -1.23 -12.91
CA LEU A 188 3.03 -1.38 -14.34
C LEU A 188 3.56 -0.06 -14.91
N GLY A 189 2.90 1.03 -14.56
CA GLY A 189 3.14 2.37 -15.08
C GLY A 189 4.31 3.10 -14.44
N ASP A 190 4.46 4.35 -14.89
CA ASP A 190 5.46 5.31 -14.43
C ASP A 190 4.89 6.19 -13.31
N VAL A 191 5.72 6.56 -12.36
CA VAL A 191 5.39 7.57 -11.35
C VAL A 191 5.65 8.96 -11.92
N VAL A 192 4.69 9.87 -11.78
CA VAL A 192 4.79 11.23 -12.32
C VAL A 192 4.93 12.30 -11.24
N ALA A 193 5.73 13.31 -11.55
CA ALA A 193 5.92 14.50 -10.73
C ALA A 193 4.67 15.42 -10.75
N LYS A 194 4.62 16.41 -9.86
CA LYS A 194 3.50 17.39 -9.78
C LYS A 194 3.28 18.18 -11.08
N ASN A 195 4.33 18.40 -11.85
CA ASN A 195 4.26 19.06 -13.15
C ASN A 195 3.87 18.13 -14.31
N GLY A 196 3.61 16.84 -14.04
CA GLY A 196 3.21 15.85 -15.03
C GLY A 196 4.35 15.15 -15.77
N SER A 197 5.62 15.53 -15.55
CA SER A 197 6.77 14.81 -16.10
C SER A 197 6.96 13.45 -15.41
N ILE A 198 7.55 12.47 -16.10
CA ILE A 198 7.91 11.19 -15.50
C ILE A 198 9.02 11.42 -14.47
N LEU A 199 8.77 11.02 -13.23
CA LEU A 199 9.73 11.07 -12.12
C LEU A 199 10.58 9.81 -12.08
N ALA A 200 9.96 8.65 -12.24
CA ALA A 200 10.61 7.35 -12.29
C ALA A 200 9.69 6.37 -13.03
N GLY A 201 10.25 5.44 -13.82
CA GLY A 201 9.44 4.53 -14.61
C GLY A 201 10.27 3.72 -15.61
N MET A 202 9.63 3.29 -16.71
CA MET A 202 10.29 2.51 -17.74
C MET A 202 11.47 3.28 -18.36
N ARG A 203 12.64 2.63 -18.41
CA ARG A 203 13.86 3.22 -18.98
C ARG A 203 14.10 2.71 -20.39
N LYS A 204 14.63 3.60 -21.25
CA LYS A 204 15.21 3.27 -22.55
C LYS A 204 16.70 2.93 -22.42
N GLU A 205 17.30 2.43 -23.48
CA GLU A 205 18.74 2.12 -23.53
C GLU A 205 19.64 3.37 -23.34
N ASP A 206 19.17 4.54 -23.76
CA ASP A 206 19.87 5.81 -23.58
C ASP A 206 19.74 6.42 -22.15
N GLY A 207 19.05 5.69 -21.25
CA GLY A 207 18.79 6.11 -19.87
C GLY A 207 17.60 7.06 -19.71
N SER A 208 17.01 7.58 -20.79
CA SER A 208 15.79 8.40 -20.71
C SER A 208 14.56 7.56 -20.39
N PHE A 209 13.47 8.19 -19.94
CA PHE A 209 12.21 7.52 -19.69
C PHE A 209 11.44 7.25 -20.99
N ALA A 210 10.80 6.05 -21.04
CA ALA A 210 9.79 5.75 -22.04
C ALA A 210 8.41 5.99 -21.39
N ASP A 211 7.52 6.69 -22.06
CA ASP A 211 6.16 6.96 -21.56
C ASP A 211 5.31 5.68 -21.63
N SER A 212 5.16 4.99 -20.48
CA SER A 212 4.41 3.73 -20.36
C SER A 212 2.94 3.91 -20.76
N GLN A 213 2.33 5.06 -20.46
CA GLN A 213 0.94 5.33 -20.85
C GLN A 213 0.82 5.48 -22.38
N ARG A 214 1.74 6.16 -23.00
CA ARG A 214 1.76 6.32 -24.46
C ARG A 214 1.97 4.97 -25.16
N ILE A 215 2.90 4.16 -24.64
CA ILE A 215 3.15 2.79 -25.18
C ILE A 215 1.85 1.99 -25.11
N LEU A 216 1.20 1.92 -23.95
CA LEU A 216 -0.05 1.17 -23.78
C LEU A 216 -1.15 1.69 -24.73
N ALA A 217 -1.29 3.00 -24.87
CA ALA A 217 -2.32 3.61 -25.71
C ALA A 217 -2.12 3.37 -27.22
N THR A 218 -0.86 3.22 -27.67
CA THR A 218 -0.54 3.09 -29.10
C THR A 218 -0.25 1.67 -29.55
N GLN A 219 0.18 0.78 -28.65
CA GLN A 219 0.66 -0.57 -28.97
C GLN A 219 -0.09 -1.67 -28.20
N GLY A 220 -0.90 -1.29 -27.20
CA GLY A 220 -1.48 -2.24 -26.26
C GLY A 220 -0.41 -2.79 -25.28
N PHE A 221 -0.72 -3.93 -24.66
CA PHE A 221 0.28 -4.62 -23.85
C PHE A 221 1.38 -5.18 -24.75
N LEU A 222 2.63 -4.92 -24.38
CA LEU A 222 3.79 -5.52 -25.04
C LEU A 222 3.87 -7.03 -24.73
N PRO A 223 4.61 -7.83 -25.54
CA PRO A 223 4.68 -9.30 -25.36
C PRO A 223 4.96 -9.74 -23.93
N TRP A 224 5.84 -9.06 -23.21
CA TRP A 224 6.13 -9.33 -21.80
C TRP A 224 4.87 -9.19 -20.90
N THR A 225 4.08 -8.16 -21.08
CA THR A 225 2.86 -7.91 -20.27
C THR A 225 1.68 -8.76 -20.70
N SER A 226 1.77 -9.39 -21.88
CA SER A 226 0.78 -10.34 -22.41
C SER A 226 1.05 -11.77 -21.97
N GLU A 227 2.23 -12.06 -21.41
CA GLU A 227 2.54 -13.39 -20.89
C GLU A 227 1.74 -13.67 -19.58
N PRO A 228 1.29 -14.93 -19.38
CA PRO A 228 0.68 -15.33 -18.12
C PRO A 228 1.63 -15.05 -16.96
N GLY A 229 1.19 -14.26 -15.97
CA GLY A 229 1.99 -13.93 -14.77
C GLY A 229 2.70 -12.58 -14.81
N ALA A 230 2.55 -11.75 -15.84
CA ALA A 230 2.95 -10.34 -15.78
C ALA A 230 2.00 -9.58 -14.82
N VAL A 231 2.27 -9.62 -13.51
CA VAL A 231 1.42 -9.05 -12.46
C VAL A 231 2.08 -7.82 -11.85
N ASN A 232 1.29 -6.77 -11.71
CA ASN A 232 1.70 -5.49 -11.13
C ASN A 232 0.69 -5.12 -10.05
N THR A 233 1.04 -4.23 -9.15
CA THR A 233 0.13 -3.93 -8.05
C THR A 233 0.57 -2.69 -7.30
N THR A 234 -0.32 -1.74 -7.11
CA THR A 234 -0.15 -0.68 -6.12
C THR A 234 -1.15 -0.89 -5.01
N ILE A 235 -0.67 -1.15 -3.81
CA ILE A 235 -1.50 -1.33 -2.63
C ILE A 235 -1.20 -0.28 -1.58
N GLY A 236 -2.17 0.01 -0.73
CA GLY A 236 -1.94 0.98 0.33
C GLY A 236 -3.09 1.07 1.31
N PHE A 237 -2.87 1.88 2.33
CA PHE A 237 -3.91 2.29 3.25
C PHE A 237 -3.87 3.80 3.50
N VAL A 238 -5.03 4.36 3.76
CA VAL A 238 -5.22 5.72 4.27
C VAL A 238 -5.83 5.62 5.65
N VAL A 239 -5.32 6.41 6.60
CA VAL A 239 -5.80 6.45 7.99
C VAL A 239 -6.26 7.84 8.32
N THR A 240 -7.36 7.97 9.07
CA THR A 240 -7.84 9.26 9.58
C THR A 240 -8.30 9.15 11.03
N ASN A 241 -8.15 10.24 11.79
CA ASN A 241 -8.76 10.39 13.09
C ASN A 241 -10.25 10.81 13.01
N GLY A 242 -10.79 11.01 11.81
CA GLY A 242 -12.18 11.36 11.58
C GLY A 242 -13.14 10.26 12.02
N LYS A 243 -14.35 10.64 12.44
CA LYS A 243 -15.39 9.71 12.85
C LYS A 243 -16.26 9.34 11.66
N PHE A 244 -16.04 8.16 11.14
CA PHE A 244 -16.75 7.62 9.99
C PHE A 244 -17.13 6.15 10.22
N ASN A 245 -18.24 5.72 9.66
CA ASN A 245 -18.66 4.32 9.64
C ASN A 245 -18.04 3.57 8.44
N LYS A 246 -18.18 2.26 8.40
CA LYS A 246 -17.66 1.37 7.36
C LYS A 246 -18.12 1.77 5.95
N THR A 247 -19.40 2.11 5.77
CA THR A 247 -19.95 2.55 4.47
C THR A 247 -19.28 3.82 3.97
N GLN A 248 -19.09 4.79 4.86
CA GLN A 248 -18.37 6.03 4.54
C GLN A 248 -16.90 5.75 4.20
N MET A 249 -16.25 4.80 4.89
CA MET A 249 -14.84 4.45 4.63
C MET A 249 -14.66 3.73 3.28
N ASN A 250 -15.63 2.98 2.77
CA ASN A 250 -15.61 2.48 1.40
C ASN A 250 -15.63 3.65 0.39
N LYS A 251 -16.48 4.66 0.62
CA LYS A 251 -16.49 5.86 -0.23
C LYS A 251 -15.20 6.66 -0.10
N ALA A 252 -14.64 6.78 1.12
CA ALA A 252 -13.36 7.43 1.36
C ALA A 252 -12.22 6.75 0.60
N ALA A 253 -12.13 5.41 0.61
CA ALA A 253 -11.15 4.65 -0.15
C ALA A 253 -11.20 5.01 -1.64
N ALA A 254 -12.42 5.04 -2.23
CA ALA A 254 -12.61 5.42 -3.63
C ALA A 254 -12.22 6.89 -3.93
N LEU A 255 -12.46 7.82 -2.99
CA LEU A 255 -12.03 9.22 -3.13
C LEU A 255 -10.50 9.34 -3.06
N CYS A 256 -9.87 8.65 -2.11
CA CYS A 256 -8.41 8.66 -1.92
C CYS A 256 -7.67 8.00 -3.08
N SER A 257 -8.25 6.98 -3.75
CA SER A 257 -7.69 6.32 -4.93
C SER A 257 -7.44 7.28 -6.11
N ASN A 258 -8.08 8.46 -6.14
CA ASN A 258 -7.77 9.49 -7.11
C ASN A 258 -6.31 9.98 -7.01
N GLY A 259 -5.67 9.84 -5.84
CA GLY A 259 -4.25 10.13 -5.66
C GLY A 259 -3.36 9.21 -6.49
N LEU A 260 -3.71 7.91 -6.60
CA LEU A 260 -3.01 6.96 -7.46
C LEU A 260 -3.09 7.39 -8.93
N VAL A 261 -4.30 7.73 -9.42
CA VAL A 261 -4.53 8.17 -10.80
C VAL A 261 -3.76 9.46 -11.15
N ARG A 262 -3.53 10.34 -10.18
CA ARG A 262 -2.76 11.59 -10.38
C ARG A 262 -1.25 11.38 -10.37
N SER A 263 -0.77 10.25 -9.86
CA SER A 263 0.67 10.03 -9.61
C SER A 263 1.26 8.82 -10.33
N ILE A 264 0.46 7.93 -10.92
CA ILE A 264 0.90 6.73 -11.65
C ILE A 264 0.20 6.68 -13.00
N ARG A 265 0.94 6.39 -14.09
CA ARG A 265 0.42 6.31 -15.47
C ARG A 265 1.11 5.20 -16.27
N PRO A 266 0.36 4.20 -16.80
CA PRO A 266 -1.04 3.86 -16.47
C PRO A 266 -1.17 3.27 -15.06
N VAL A 267 -2.40 3.19 -14.55
CA VAL A 267 -2.76 2.61 -13.26
C VAL A 267 -4.13 1.93 -13.35
N ASN A 268 -4.44 1.00 -12.49
CA ASN A 268 -5.72 0.27 -12.46
C ASN A 268 -6.01 -0.51 -13.75
N THR A 269 -4.98 -1.03 -14.40
CA THR A 269 -5.15 -1.85 -15.60
C THR A 269 -5.61 -3.26 -15.25
N THR A 270 -5.95 -4.06 -16.26
CA THR A 270 -6.30 -5.47 -16.07
C THR A 270 -5.11 -6.32 -15.59
N ALA A 271 -3.88 -5.82 -15.74
CA ALA A 271 -2.65 -6.45 -15.27
C ALA A 271 -2.19 -5.97 -13.89
N ASP A 272 -2.94 -5.06 -13.25
CA ASP A 272 -2.66 -4.56 -11.91
C ASP A 272 -3.56 -5.25 -10.87
N GLY A 273 -3.10 -5.31 -9.62
CA GLY A 273 -3.90 -5.76 -8.45
C GLY A 273 -4.25 -4.62 -7.50
N ASP A 274 -4.36 -3.40 -8.01
CA ASP A 274 -4.44 -2.16 -7.24
C ASP A 274 -5.60 -2.15 -6.24
N SER A 275 -5.26 -1.90 -4.97
CA SER A 275 -6.21 -1.91 -3.85
C SER A 275 -5.83 -0.87 -2.80
N LEU A 276 -6.77 -0.05 -2.37
CA LEU A 276 -6.57 0.95 -1.34
C LEU A 276 -7.58 0.78 -0.20
N TYR A 277 -7.07 0.61 1.01
CA TYR A 277 -7.86 0.58 2.24
C TYR A 277 -8.01 1.98 2.81
N ALA A 278 -9.10 2.24 3.53
CA ALA A 278 -9.27 3.47 4.30
C ALA A 278 -9.78 3.13 5.70
N LEU A 279 -9.09 3.63 6.74
CA LEU A 279 -9.36 3.35 8.15
C LEU A 279 -9.71 4.65 8.89
N ALA A 280 -10.68 4.56 9.81
CA ALA A 280 -11.08 5.66 10.68
C ALA A 280 -10.99 5.26 12.16
N THR A 281 -10.27 6.04 12.98
CA THR A 281 -10.14 5.82 14.43
C THR A 281 -11.27 6.47 15.24
N GLY A 282 -11.96 7.48 14.67
CA GLY A 282 -13.22 7.98 15.20
C GLY A 282 -13.11 9.05 16.29
N GLU A 283 -12.06 9.86 16.29
CA GLU A 283 -11.79 10.85 17.34
C GLU A 283 -12.48 12.20 17.11
N VAL A 284 -12.60 12.65 15.84
CA VAL A 284 -13.12 13.97 15.50
C VAL A 284 -14.24 13.91 14.48
N GLU A 285 -15.26 14.76 14.63
CA GLU A 285 -16.28 14.94 13.59
C GLU A 285 -15.68 15.66 12.40
N ALA A 286 -15.89 15.12 11.19
CA ALA A 286 -15.31 15.66 9.97
C ALA A 286 -16.20 15.43 8.74
N ASP A 287 -16.01 16.22 7.71
CA ASP A 287 -16.66 16.02 6.40
C ASP A 287 -15.94 14.95 5.58
N LEU A 288 -16.71 14.02 5.00
CA LEU A 288 -16.20 12.91 4.24
C LEU A 288 -15.44 13.36 2.97
N ASN A 289 -15.90 14.44 2.31
CA ASN A 289 -15.25 14.94 1.11
C ASN A 289 -13.95 15.67 1.46
N GLN A 290 -13.91 16.36 2.61
CA GLN A 290 -12.68 16.94 3.15
C GLN A 290 -11.64 15.84 3.42
N MET A 291 -12.05 14.75 4.10
CA MET A 291 -11.19 13.58 4.33
C MET A 291 -10.71 12.98 3.00
N GLY A 292 -11.60 12.76 2.04
CA GLY A 292 -11.26 12.19 0.73
C GLY A 292 -10.29 13.06 -0.07
N ALA A 293 -10.47 14.40 -0.05
CA ALA A 293 -9.57 15.34 -0.74
C ALA A 293 -8.17 15.34 -0.09
N LEU A 294 -8.11 15.40 1.24
CA LEU A 294 -6.85 15.39 1.99
C LEU A 294 -6.14 14.04 1.83
N GLY A 295 -6.90 12.93 1.84
CA GLY A 295 -6.39 11.58 1.63
C GLY A 295 -5.83 11.38 0.21
N ALA A 296 -6.49 11.90 -0.83
CA ALA A 296 -5.95 11.86 -2.20
C ALA A 296 -4.63 12.62 -2.32
N MET A 297 -4.49 13.77 -1.63
CA MET A 297 -3.21 14.52 -1.58
C MET A 297 -2.13 13.71 -0.86
N ALA A 298 -2.46 13.04 0.26
CA ALA A 298 -1.52 12.21 1.01
C ALA A 298 -1.07 10.99 0.19
N VAL A 299 -1.99 10.32 -0.52
CA VAL A 299 -1.70 9.21 -1.44
C VAL A 299 -0.76 9.65 -2.56
N GLU A 300 -1.06 10.77 -3.21
CA GLU A 300 -0.25 11.33 -4.30
C GLU A 300 1.19 11.63 -3.86
N GLU A 301 1.37 12.20 -2.68
CA GLU A 301 2.71 12.50 -2.15
C GLU A 301 3.41 11.22 -1.66
N ALA A 302 2.69 10.27 -1.03
CA ALA A 302 3.24 8.98 -0.61
C ALA A 302 3.80 8.18 -1.80
N VAL A 303 3.09 8.15 -2.94
CA VAL A 303 3.59 7.52 -4.18
C VAL A 303 4.91 8.13 -4.62
N ARG A 304 5.03 9.45 -4.61
CA ARG A 304 6.29 10.13 -5.00
C ARG A 304 7.41 9.86 -4.01
N ARG A 305 7.11 9.80 -2.72
CA ARG A 305 8.10 9.47 -1.67
C ARG A 305 8.61 8.05 -1.79
N ALA A 306 7.75 7.11 -2.16
CA ALA A 306 8.13 5.72 -2.38
C ALA A 306 9.34 5.61 -3.34
N VAL A 307 9.27 6.27 -4.49
CA VAL A 307 10.34 6.20 -5.50
C VAL A 307 11.53 7.11 -5.19
N LYS A 308 11.31 8.24 -4.51
CA LYS A 308 12.39 9.15 -4.11
C LYS A 308 13.28 8.58 -3.01
N ALA A 309 12.68 7.83 -2.08
CA ALA A 309 13.38 7.21 -0.96
C ALA A 309 13.93 5.81 -1.28
N ALA A 310 13.52 5.21 -2.39
CA ALA A 310 14.01 3.90 -2.80
C ALA A 310 15.50 3.93 -3.15
N THR A 311 16.21 2.85 -2.82
CA THR A 311 17.59 2.58 -3.21
C THR A 311 17.64 1.40 -4.17
N GLY A 312 18.68 1.33 -5.02
CA GLY A 312 18.85 0.21 -5.97
C GLY A 312 18.95 -1.13 -5.23
N LEU A 313 18.28 -2.17 -5.74
CA LEU A 313 18.27 -3.50 -5.15
C LEU A 313 18.12 -4.57 -6.24
N HIS A 314 18.86 -5.67 -6.15
CA HIS A 314 18.80 -6.83 -7.05
C HIS A 314 18.82 -6.50 -8.55
N GLY A 315 19.66 -5.53 -8.94
CA GLY A 315 19.80 -5.10 -10.34
C GLY A 315 18.76 -4.09 -10.82
N PHE A 316 17.75 -3.77 -10.03
CA PHE A 316 16.82 -2.67 -10.32
C PHE A 316 17.40 -1.34 -9.82
N PRO A 317 17.69 -0.38 -10.71
CA PRO A 317 18.16 0.94 -10.29
C PRO A 317 17.03 1.76 -9.67
N ALA A 318 17.37 2.59 -8.71
CA ALA A 318 16.46 3.59 -8.14
C ALA A 318 16.65 4.96 -8.79
N LEU A 319 15.75 5.89 -8.51
CA LEU A 319 15.84 7.28 -8.97
C LEU A 319 17.17 7.94 -8.59
N GLN A 320 17.75 7.58 -7.45
CA GLN A 320 19.03 8.11 -6.99
C GLN A 320 20.25 7.62 -7.83
N ASN A 321 20.06 6.61 -8.68
CA ASN A 321 21.14 5.97 -9.47
C ASN A 321 21.17 6.46 -10.93
N ILE A 322 20.32 7.41 -11.31
CA ILE A 322 20.17 7.91 -12.68
C ILE A 322 20.28 9.42 -12.78
#